data_8ba4ce57653d83d2da270dea51da9293
#
_entry.id   8ba4ce57653d83d2da270dea51da9293
#
_cell.length_a   1.000
_cell.length_b   1.000
_cell.length_c   1.000
_cell.angle_alpha   90.00
_cell.angle_beta   90.00
_cell.angle_gamma   90.00
#
_symmetry.space_group_name_H-M   'P 1'
#
loop_
_entity.id
_entity.type
_entity.pdbx_description
1 polymer ?
#
loop_
_entity_poly.entity_id
_entity_poly.type
_entity_poly.pdbx_seq_one_letter_code
_entity_poly.pdbx_strand_id
1 'polypeptide(L)'
;MYPFPMSEKGSFSRKMKLFKADVVLYLKNKFTPGLDALHYIESTSPEECLLIKTLSLRSMVYVYMANIPTYQDYIQKADFSPAFEWHKRFLQCLEVEDKPEHWLLKDPS
;
A
#
# COMPACT_ATOMS: atom_id res chain seq x y z
N MET A 1 -1.13 7.42 3.22
CA MET A 1 -0.11 6.86 2.32
C MET A 1 -0.29 7.37 0.90
N TYR A 2 0.75 7.85 0.27
CA TYR A 2 0.71 8.21 -1.15
C TYR A 2 1.64 7.25 -1.90
N PRO A 3 1.12 6.38 -2.79
CA PRO A 3 1.88 5.24 -3.33
C PRO A 3 2.86 5.60 -4.47
N PHE A 4 3.04 6.88 -4.77
CA PHE A 4 3.92 7.31 -5.86
C PHE A 4 4.94 8.33 -5.37
N PRO A 5 6.15 8.35 -6.00
CA PRO A 5 7.12 9.41 -5.73
C PRO A 5 6.44 10.76 -5.91
N MET A 6 6.58 11.60 -4.92
CA MET A 6 6.09 12.97 -5.01
C MET A 6 7.20 13.82 -5.58
N SER A 7 7.18 14.03 -6.90
CA SER A 7 8.04 15.03 -7.52
C SER A 7 7.87 16.37 -6.81
N GLU A 8 8.96 17.00 -6.44
CA GLU A 8 9.06 18.31 -5.83
C GLU A 8 8.59 18.41 -4.36
N LYS A 9 9.51 18.22 -3.43
CA LYS A 9 9.34 18.56 -2.01
C LYS A 9 8.90 20.04 -1.89
N GLY A 10 7.67 20.28 -1.42
CA GLY A 10 7.13 21.63 -1.22
C GLY A 10 6.24 22.19 -2.31
N SER A 11 6.06 21.50 -3.43
CA SER A 11 5.16 21.94 -4.51
C SER A 11 3.69 22.02 -4.06
N PHE A 12 2.95 22.98 -4.62
CA PHE A 12 1.50 23.08 -4.46
C PHE A 12 0.79 21.77 -4.85
N SER A 13 1.27 21.11 -5.89
CA SER A 13 0.78 19.79 -6.32
C SER A 13 0.88 18.74 -5.21
N ARG A 14 2.01 18.70 -4.48
CA ARG A 14 2.19 17.79 -3.34
C ARG A 14 1.19 18.07 -2.22
N LYS A 15 1.03 19.34 -1.85
CA LYS A 15 0.05 19.73 -0.81
C LYS A 15 -1.37 19.33 -1.20
N MET A 16 -1.75 19.53 -2.45
CA MET A 16 -3.06 19.15 -2.95
C MET A 16 -3.27 17.62 -2.94
N LYS A 17 -2.24 16.85 -3.25
CA LYS A 17 -2.31 15.37 -3.20
C LYS A 17 -2.45 14.86 -1.78
N LEU A 18 -1.69 15.43 -0.82
CA LEU A 18 -1.83 15.10 0.60
C LEU A 18 -3.22 15.46 1.12
N PHE A 19 -3.71 16.66 0.82
CA PHE A 19 -5.06 17.06 1.20
C PHE A 19 -6.14 16.10 0.69
N LYS A 20 -6.05 15.66 -0.57
CA LYS A 20 -6.98 14.66 -1.11
C LYS A 20 -6.87 13.32 -0.36
N ALA A 21 -5.67 12.87 -0.02
CA ALA A 21 -5.46 11.66 0.76
C ALA A 21 -6.09 11.79 2.16
N ASP A 22 -5.89 12.92 2.83
CA ASP A 22 -6.47 13.19 4.16
C ASP A 22 -8.00 13.21 4.12
N VAL A 23 -8.60 13.80 3.09
CA VAL A 23 -10.07 13.79 2.91
C VAL A 23 -10.59 12.36 2.73
N VAL A 24 -9.92 11.55 1.91
CA VAL A 24 -10.31 10.14 1.71
C VAL A 24 -10.20 9.35 3.01
N LEU A 25 -9.11 9.54 3.77
CA LEU A 25 -8.93 8.88 5.07
C LEU A 25 -9.97 9.34 6.09
N TYR A 26 -10.29 10.62 6.13
CA TYR A 26 -11.37 11.13 6.99
C TYR A 26 -12.72 10.48 6.66
N LEU A 27 -13.08 10.40 5.37
CA LEU A 27 -14.32 9.75 4.94
C LEU A 27 -14.31 8.25 5.28
N LYS A 28 -13.19 7.56 5.04
CA LYS A 28 -13.01 6.15 5.44
C LYS A 28 -13.31 5.98 6.91
N ASN A 29 -12.69 6.77 7.78
CA ASN A 29 -12.85 6.65 9.23
C ASN A 29 -14.29 6.95 9.68
N LYS A 30 -14.96 7.87 8.99
CA LYS A 30 -16.38 8.18 9.27
C LYS A 30 -17.32 7.03 8.90
N PHE A 31 -17.04 6.31 7.79
CA PHE A 31 -17.89 5.21 7.31
C PHE A 31 -17.51 3.84 7.89
N THR A 32 -16.29 3.70 8.41
CA THR A 32 -15.80 2.46 9.01
C THR A 32 -15.22 2.70 10.41
N PRO A 33 -16.06 3.11 11.39
CA PRO A 33 -15.61 3.37 12.74
C PRO A 33 -15.04 2.08 13.36
N GLY A 34 -13.90 2.20 14.03
CA GLY A 34 -13.21 1.07 14.67
C GLY A 34 -12.15 0.39 13.80
N LEU A 35 -12.11 0.62 12.49
CA LEU A 35 -11.04 0.07 11.65
C LEU A 35 -9.67 0.66 12.02
N ASP A 36 -9.62 1.90 12.50
CA ASP A 36 -8.40 2.55 12.97
C ASP A 36 -7.77 1.88 14.19
N ALA A 37 -8.58 1.20 15.00
CA ALA A 37 -8.07 0.40 16.12
C ALA A 37 -7.32 -0.85 15.66
N LEU A 38 -7.62 -1.34 14.45
CA LEU A 38 -6.97 -2.50 13.84
C LEU A 38 -5.79 -2.08 12.96
N HIS A 39 -5.93 -1.00 12.23
CA HIS A 39 -4.91 -0.51 11.32
C HIS A 39 -4.99 1.01 11.16
N TYR A 40 -4.14 1.70 11.92
CA TYR A 40 -4.05 3.16 11.87
C TYR A 40 -3.29 3.60 10.61
N ILE A 41 -3.89 4.44 9.81
CA ILE A 41 -3.32 4.94 8.55
C ILE A 41 -3.36 6.47 8.53
N GLU A 42 -2.22 7.07 8.25
CA GLU A 42 -2.10 8.49 7.91
C GLU A 42 -1.58 8.67 6.47
N SER A 43 -1.80 9.85 5.89
CA SER A 43 -1.34 10.15 4.52
C SER A 43 0.18 10.10 4.35
N THR A 44 0.93 10.27 5.44
CA THR A 44 2.40 10.27 5.45
C THR A 44 3.04 9.12 6.23
N SER A 45 2.23 8.26 6.88
CA SER A 45 2.77 7.13 7.63
C SER A 45 3.35 6.05 6.71
N PRO A 46 4.38 5.32 7.16
CA PRO A 46 4.84 4.12 6.49
C PRO A 46 3.73 3.08 6.44
N GLU A 47 3.66 2.35 5.35
CA GLU A 47 2.70 1.28 5.14
C GLU A 47 3.37 -0.05 4.84
N GLU A 48 2.63 -1.14 5.03
CA GLU A 48 3.10 -2.49 4.76
C GLU A 48 3.18 -2.77 3.25
N CYS A 49 4.16 -3.56 2.85
CA CYS A 49 4.37 -3.98 1.47
C CYS A 49 3.20 -4.79 0.89
N LEU A 50 2.38 -5.35 1.77
CA LEU A 50 1.19 -6.13 1.43
C LEU A 50 0.26 -5.39 0.45
N LEU A 51 0.09 -4.08 0.61
CA LEU A 51 -0.74 -3.25 -0.27
C LEU A 51 -0.15 -3.10 -1.68
N ILE A 52 1.17 -3.09 -1.82
CA ILE A 52 1.82 -2.99 -3.13
C ILE A 52 1.51 -4.25 -3.96
N LYS A 53 1.49 -5.41 -3.32
CA LYS A 53 1.22 -6.70 -3.96
C LYS A 53 -0.24 -6.87 -4.40
N THR A 54 -1.19 -6.08 -3.86
CA THR A 54 -2.60 -6.14 -4.30
C THR A 54 -2.75 -5.88 -5.79
N LEU A 55 -1.92 -5.03 -6.38
CA LEU A 55 -1.97 -4.70 -7.81
C LEU A 55 -1.71 -5.91 -8.73
N SER A 56 -1.05 -6.95 -8.21
CA SER A 56 -0.83 -8.20 -8.95
C SER A 56 -1.93 -9.24 -8.74
N LEU A 57 -2.95 -8.93 -7.94
CA LEU A 57 -3.97 -9.87 -7.46
C LEU A 57 -3.40 -11.10 -6.73
N ARG A 58 -2.18 -10.99 -6.21
CA ARG A 58 -1.49 -12.00 -5.40
C ARG A 58 -1.14 -11.40 -4.05
N SER A 59 -2.15 -11.22 -3.19
CA SER A 59 -1.98 -10.62 -1.89
C SER A 59 -2.95 -11.23 -0.87
N MET A 60 -2.45 -11.51 0.30
CA MET A 60 -3.27 -11.99 1.42
C MET A 60 -4.33 -10.97 1.87
N VAL A 61 -4.20 -9.69 1.49
CA VAL A 61 -5.21 -8.65 1.79
C VAL A 61 -6.60 -9.10 1.39
N TYR A 62 -6.76 -9.71 0.22
CA TYR A 62 -8.07 -10.14 -0.27
C TYR A 62 -8.68 -11.27 0.57
N VAL A 63 -7.83 -12.14 1.15
CA VAL A 63 -8.28 -13.19 2.08
C VAL A 63 -8.78 -12.57 3.40
N TYR A 64 -8.12 -11.50 3.87
CA TYR A 64 -8.53 -10.82 5.09
C TYR A 64 -9.77 -9.95 4.90
N MET A 65 -9.97 -9.38 3.73
CA MET A 65 -11.09 -8.48 3.44
C MET A 65 -12.38 -9.20 3.11
N ALA A 66 -12.32 -10.43 2.57
CA ALA A 66 -13.51 -11.15 2.10
C ALA A 66 -13.36 -12.66 2.24
N ASN A 67 -14.45 -13.32 2.63
CA ASN A 67 -14.49 -14.78 2.66
C ASN A 67 -14.76 -15.33 1.25
N ILE A 68 -13.69 -15.57 0.48
CA ILE A 68 -13.73 -16.10 -0.89
C ILE A 68 -12.93 -17.41 -0.93
N PRO A 69 -13.54 -18.57 -0.68
CA PRO A 69 -12.83 -19.85 -0.61
C PRO A 69 -12.03 -20.19 -1.88
N THR A 70 -12.59 -19.90 -3.05
CA THR A 70 -11.91 -20.15 -4.34
C THR A 70 -10.64 -19.30 -4.50
N TYR A 71 -10.62 -18.07 -3.95
CA TYR A 71 -9.44 -17.25 -3.95
C TYR A 71 -8.42 -17.74 -2.91
N GLN A 72 -8.86 -18.25 -1.77
CA GLN A 72 -7.97 -18.86 -0.77
C GLN A 72 -7.24 -20.07 -1.36
N ASP A 73 -7.95 -20.96 -2.06
CA ASP A 73 -7.34 -22.09 -2.76
C ASP A 73 -6.37 -21.66 -3.86
N TYR A 74 -6.70 -20.59 -4.57
CA TYR A 74 -5.80 -20.01 -5.58
C TYR A 74 -4.52 -19.49 -4.94
N ILE A 75 -4.61 -18.68 -3.88
CA ILE A 75 -3.47 -18.06 -3.22
C ILE A 75 -2.51 -19.10 -2.62
N GLN A 76 -3.03 -20.19 -2.05
CA GLN A 76 -2.19 -21.27 -1.49
C GLN A 76 -1.30 -21.96 -2.54
N LYS A 77 -1.72 -21.93 -3.80
CA LYS A 77 -1.03 -22.60 -4.92
C LYS A 77 -0.35 -21.63 -5.88
N ALA A 78 -0.58 -20.33 -5.70
CA ALA A 78 -0.10 -19.32 -6.63
C ALA A 78 1.42 -19.14 -6.56
N ASP A 79 2.03 -18.94 -7.73
CA ASP A 79 3.40 -18.45 -7.81
C ASP A 79 3.41 -16.93 -7.48
N PHE A 80 4.11 -16.55 -6.42
CA PHE A 80 4.25 -15.18 -5.98
C PHE A 80 5.40 -14.42 -6.66
N SER A 81 6.21 -15.07 -7.47
CA SER A 81 7.34 -14.42 -8.16
C SER A 81 6.92 -13.16 -8.92
N PRO A 82 5.79 -13.12 -9.68
CA PRO A 82 5.36 -11.90 -10.34
C PRO A 82 4.97 -10.77 -9.37
N ALA A 83 4.45 -11.11 -8.19
CA ALA A 83 4.12 -10.12 -7.16
C ALA A 83 5.38 -9.48 -6.56
N PHE A 84 6.43 -10.27 -6.32
CA PHE A 84 7.72 -9.77 -5.84
C PHE A 84 8.46 -8.95 -6.90
N GLU A 85 8.41 -9.36 -8.17
CA GLU A 85 8.96 -8.56 -9.28
C GLU A 85 8.27 -7.20 -9.39
N TRP A 86 6.95 -7.17 -9.25
CA TRP A 86 6.19 -5.93 -9.24
C TRP A 86 6.55 -5.05 -8.03
N HIS A 87 6.66 -5.65 -6.85
CA HIS A 87 7.09 -4.98 -5.63
C HIS A 87 8.47 -4.34 -5.79
N LYS A 88 9.44 -5.09 -6.31
CA LYS A 88 10.79 -4.58 -6.60
C LYS A 88 10.76 -3.37 -7.54
N ARG A 89 10.03 -3.46 -8.65
CA ARG A 89 9.88 -2.33 -9.59
C ARG A 89 9.25 -1.12 -8.94
N PHE A 90 8.27 -1.33 -8.07
CA PHE A 90 7.64 -0.24 -7.33
C PHE A 90 8.65 0.47 -6.42
N LEU A 91 9.47 -0.27 -5.66
CA LEU A 91 10.53 0.31 -4.84
C LEU A 91 11.54 1.07 -5.68
N GLN A 92 11.97 0.53 -6.82
CA GLN A 92 12.85 1.22 -7.75
C GLN A 92 12.27 2.55 -8.27
N CYS A 93 10.96 2.62 -8.49
CA CYS A 93 10.30 3.89 -8.84
C CYS A 93 10.37 4.92 -7.71
N LEU A 94 10.33 4.48 -6.44
CA LEU A 94 10.47 5.38 -5.29
C LEU A 94 11.91 5.89 -5.13
N GLU A 95 12.92 5.14 -5.58
CA GLU A 95 14.34 5.51 -5.52
C GLU A 95 14.74 6.59 -6.53
N VAL A 96 13.88 6.94 -7.47
CA VAL A 96 14.17 7.98 -8.47
C VAL A 96 14.43 9.34 -7.83
N GLU A 97 13.72 9.65 -6.76
CA GLU A 97 13.83 10.94 -6.06
C GLU A 97 14.68 10.87 -4.79
N ASP A 98 14.53 9.83 -4.01
CA ASP A 98 15.25 9.58 -2.77
C ASP A 98 15.93 8.21 -2.86
N LYS A 99 17.26 8.16 -2.87
CA LYS A 99 18.01 6.90 -2.85
C LYS A 99 18.33 6.53 -1.39
N PRO A 100 17.50 5.71 -0.75
CA PRO A 100 17.79 5.24 0.61
C PRO A 100 18.98 4.25 0.56
N GLU A 101 19.82 4.27 1.57
CA GLU A 101 20.89 3.26 1.71
C GLU A 101 20.30 1.87 1.95
N HIS A 102 19.16 1.81 2.66
CA HIS A 102 18.47 0.56 2.99
C HIS A 102 16.96 0.74 2.97
N TRP A 103 16.24 -0.31 2.57
CA TRP A 103 14.81 -0.44 2.74
C TRP A 103 14.50 -1.28 3.98
N LEU A 104 13.68 -0.74 4.88
CA LEU A 104 13.04 -1.52 5.93
C LEU A 104 11.65 -1.90 5.44
N LEU A 105 11.46 -3.16 5.10
CA LEU A 105 10.22 -3.67 4.54
C LEU A 105 9.46 -4.49 5.57
N LYS A 106 8.17 -4.26 5.71
CA LYS A 106 7.26 -5.07 6.49
C LYS A 106 6.24 -5.73 5.57
N ASP A 107 6.28 -7.04 5.51
CA ASP A 107 5.42 -7.84 4.65
C ASP A 107 4.90 -9.06 5.43
N PRO A 108 3.69 -8.98 6.00
CA PRO A 108 3.13 -10.03 6.83
C PRO A 108 2.51 -11.20 6.03
N SER A 109 2.70 -11.25 4.72
CA SER A 109 2.15 -12.31 3.83
C SER A 109 3.04 -13.52 3.74
#